data_452bf3f9e479e6d94bc0758c0a1cff5f
#
_entry.id   452bf3f9e479e6d94bc0758c0a1cff5f
#
_cell.length_a   1.000
_cell.length_b   1.000
_cell.length_c   1.000
_cell.angle_alpha   90.00
_cell.angle_beta   90.00
_cell.angle_gamma   90.00
#
_symmetry.space_group_name_H-M   'P 1'
#
loop_
_entity.id
_entity.type
_entity.pdbx_description
1 polymer ?
#
loop_
_entity_poly.entity_id
_entity_poly.type
_entity_poly.pdbx_seq_one_letter_code
_entity_poly.pdbx_strand_id
1 'polypeptide(L)'
;VCWGVWIALKKQKIKDKTSWKFTTEWYQTVLDDELVFILFFLLWTYVAGFRPAAYGTEKFMDYGFMMAMMRSTTLPAKDLWYAGAKINYYYGGQYFAVFLTKLTNTQVAQTYNLMRTLVAGFCFSVPFALVR
;
A
#
# COMPACT_ATOMS: atom_id res chain seq x y z
N VAL A 1 5.24 -7.00 -4.43
CA VAL A 1 6.68 -6.86 -4.70
C VAL A 1 7.49 -7.74 -3.75
N CYS A 2 7.52 -7.49 -2.42
CA CYS A 2 8.27 -8.32 -1.46
C CYS A 2 7.90 -9.80 -1.48
N TRP A 3 6.66 -10.15 -1.80
CA TRP A 3 6.21 -11.54 -1.85
C TRP A 3 6.78 -12.28 -3.07
N GLY A 4 6.80 -11.66 -4.25
CA GLY A 4 7.42 -12.25 -5.45
C GLY A 4 8.90 -12.52 -5.23
N VAL A 5 9.61 -11.57 -4.63
CA VAL A 5 11.01 -11.73 -4.22
C VAL A 5 11.16 -12.91 -3.25
N TRP A 6 10.29 -13.01 -2.23
CA TRP A 6 10.34 -14.11 -1.25
C TRP A 6 10.10 -15.48 -1.90
N ILE A 7 9.11 -15.60 -2.82
CA ILE A 7 8.84 -16.85 -3.56
C ILE A 7 10.01 -17.21 -4.46
N ALA A 8 10.58 -16.24 -5.19
CA ALA A 8 11.74 -16.44 -6.03
C ALA A 8 12.94 -16.94 -5.23
N LEU A 9 13.22 -16.32 -4.07
CA LEU A 9 14.27 -16.73 -3.15
C LEU A 9 14.03 -18.13 -2.57
N LYS A 10 12.77 -18.47 -2.25
CA LYS A 10 12.41 -19.80 -1.74
C LYS A 10 12.58 -20.89 -2.81
N LYS A 11 12.15 -20.63 -4.06
CA LYS A 11 12.37 -21.56 -5.18
C LYS A 11 13.86 -21.80 -5.43
N GLN A 12 14.67 -20.75 -5.40
CA GLN A 12 16.11 -20.84 -5.59
C GLN A 12 16.78 -21.61 -4.46
N LYS A 13 16.39 -21.40 -3.19
CA LYS A 13 16.91 -22.12 -2.01
C LYS A 13 16.59 -23.62 -2.04
N ILE A 14 15.47 -24.02 -2.67
CA ILE A 14 15.11 -25.43 -2.84
C ILE A 14 15.95 -26.09 -3.92
N LYS A 15 16.34 -25.35 -4.97
CA LYS A 15 17.09 -25.86 -6.11
C LYS A 15 18.60 -25.96 -5.86
N ASP A 16 19.15 -25.11 -4.97
CA ASP A 16 20.58 -25.04 -4.71
C ASP A 16 20.87 -24.83 -3.23
N LYS A 17 21.27 -25.90 -2.53
CA LYS A 17 21.54 -25.87 -1.08
C LYS A 17 22.79 -25.06 -0.68
N THR A 18 23.59 -24.55 -1.63
CA THR A 18 24.94 -24.08 -1.34
C THR A 18 25.33 -22.70 -1.88
N SER A 19 24.52 -22.02 -2.71
CA SER A 19 24.94 -20.71 -3.26
C SER A 19 23.74 -19.80 -3.55
N TRP A 20 23.72 -18.65 -2.92
CA TRP A 20 22.83 -17.53 -3.25
C TRP A 20 23.32 -16.82 -4.53
N LYS A 21 23.23 -17.49 -5.68
CA LYS A 21 23.48 -16.83 -6.95
C LYS A 21 22.17 -16.25 -7.48
N PHE A 22 22.14 -14.95 -7.63
CA PHE A 22 21.09 -14.26 -8.36
C PHE A 22 21.27 -14.61 -9.84
N THR A 23 20.41 -15.48 -10.35
CA THR A 23 20.42 -15.87 -11.76
C THR A 23 19.74 -14.82 -12.62
N THR A 24 20.02 -14.80 -13.92
CA THR A 24 19.34 -13.92 -14.89
C THR A 24 17.81 -14.12 -14.83
N GLU A 25 17.35 -15.36 -14.66
CA GLU A 25 15.93 -15.69 -14.50
C GLU A 25 15.30 -15.01 -13.26
N TRP A 26 16.04 -14.92 -12.15
CA TRP A 26 15.59 -14.21 -10.96
C TRP A 26 15.40 -12.72 -11.21
N TYR A 27 16.35 -12.07 -11.88
CA TYR A 27 16.23 -10.65 -12.22
C TYR A 27 15.07 -10.40 -13.16
N GLN A 28 14.86 -11.25 -14.16
CA GLN A 28 13.72 -11.15 -15.07
C GLN A 28 12.39 -11.28 -14.31
N THR A 29 12.29 -12.25 -13.39
CA THR A 29 11.08 -12.42 -12.58
C THR A 29 10.76 -11.18 -11.75
N VAL A 30 11.77 -10.60 -11.09
CA VAL A 30 11.59 -9.39 -10.29
C VAL A 30 11.20 -8.20 -11.18
N LEU A 31 11.87 -8.03 -12.33
CA LEU A 31 11.58 -6.95 -13.27
C LEU A 31 10.13 -7.03 -13.81
N ASP A 32 9.68 -8.22 -14.17
CA ASP A 32 8.31 -8.39 -14.68
C ASP A 32 7.27 -8.05 -13.60
N ASP A 33 7.47 -8.49 -12.35
CA ASP A 33 6.58 -8.18 -11.22
C ASP A 33 6.55 -6.67 -10.95
N GLU A 34 7.71 -6.00 -10.99
CA GLU A 34 7.81 -4.55 -10.82
C GLU A 34 7.17 -3.78 -11.98
N LEU A 35 7.37 -4.25 -13.22
CA LEU A 35 6.74 -3.63 -14.40
C LEU A 35 5.22 -3.70 -14.33
N VAL A 36 4.67 -4.85 -13.95
CA VAL A 36 3.22 -5.01 -13.75
C VAL A 36 2.73 -4.07 -12.65
N PHE A 37 3.44 -4.00 -11.51
CA PHE A 37 3.09 -3.08 -10.42
C PHE A 37 3.09 -1.62 -10.90
N ILE A 38 4.18 -1.16 -11.52
CA ILE A 38 4.32 0.22 -11.98
C ILE A 38 3.26 0.57 -13.03
N LEU A 39 3.00 -0.34 -13.98
CA LEU A 39 1.98 -0.14 -15.00
C LEU A 39 0.61 0.15 -14.37
N PHE A 40 0.15 -0.72 -13.49
CA PHE A 40 -1.18 -0.56 -12.87
C PHE A 40 -1.22 0.57 -11.84
N PHE A 41 -0.12 0.82 -11.12
CA PHE A 41 0.00 1.97 -10.24
C PHE A 41 -0.14 3.29 -11.01
N LEU A 42 0.58 3.45 -12.12
CA LEU A 42 0.52 4.66 -12.95
C LEU A 42 -0.82 4.80 -13.66
N LEU A 43 -1.35 3.71 -14.23
CA LEU A 43 -2.68 3.70 -14.85
C LEU A 43 -3.75 4.14 -13.85
N TRP A 44 -3.75 3.56 -12.64
CA TRP A 44 -4.75 3.91 -11.63
C TRP A 44 -4.54 5.30 -11.06
N THR A 45 -3.29 5.77 -10.94
CA THR A 45 -2.98 7.15 -10.56
C THR A 45 -3.55 8.14 -11.57
N TYR A 46 -3.39 7.85 -12.86
CA TYR A 46 -3.96 8.66 -13.92
C TYR A 46 -5.49 8.71 -13.85
N VAL A 47 -6.15 7.55 -13.74
CA VAL A 47 -7.61 7.47 -13.60
C VAL A 47 -8.12 8.16 -12.34
N ALA A 48 -7.46 7.94 -11.20
CA ALA A 48 -7.83 8.54 -9.92
C ALA A 48 -7.63 10.07 -9.90
N GLY A 49 -6.71 10.58 -10.72
CA GLY A 49 -6.46 12.01 -10.89
C GLY A 49 -7.67 12.81 -11.38
N PHE A 50 -8.60 12.18 -12.10
CA PHE A 50 -9.85 12.82 -12.52
C PHE A 50 -10.84 13.05 -11.38
N ARG A 51 -10.71 12.33 -10.26
CA ARG A 51 -11.55 12.48 -9.06
C ARG A 51 -10.70 12.39 -7.77
N PRO A 52 -9.85 13.38 -7.50
CA PRO A 52 -8.95 13.35 -6.35
C PRO A 52 -9.66 13.62 -5.02
N ALA A 53 -10.89 14.18 -5.04
CA ALA A 53 -11.61 14.54 -3.83
C ALA A 53 -11.96 13.31 -2.97
N ALA A 54 -11.79 13.45 -1.66
CA ALA A 54 -12.19 12.45 -0.68
C ALA A 54 -13.71 12.52 -0.39
N TYR A 55 -14.52 12.47 -1.44
CA TYR A 55 -15.98 12.56 -1.39
C TYR A 55 -16.63 11.32 -2.00
N GLY A 56 -17.74 10.90 -1.43
CA GLY A 56 -18.52 9.74 -1.86
C GLY A 56 -18.05 8.42 -1.22
N THR A 57 -18.98 7.50 -1.01
CA THR A 57 -18.80 6.22 -0.33
C THR A 57 -18.08 6.36 1.03
N GLU A 58 -17.13 5.50 1.34
CA GLU A 58 -16.40 5.51 2.62
C GLU A 58 -15.16 6.42 2.62
N LYS A 59 -14.85 7.09 1.52
CA LYS A 59 -13.64 7.91 1.39
C LYS A 59 -13.50 8.99 2.47
N PHE A 60 -14.61 9.65 2.80
CA PHE A 60 -14.61 10.69 3.84
C PHE A 60 -14.33 10.10 5.24
N MET A 61 -14.77 8.88 5.49
CA MET A 61 -14.51 8.16 6.75
C MET A 61 -13.03 7.81 6.88
N ASP A 62 -12.45 7.17 5.87
CA ASP A 62 -11.04 6.80 5.86
C ASP A 62 -10.13 8.02 5.99
N TYR A 63 -10.43 9.07 5.22
CA TYR A 63 -9.72 10.33 5.29
C TYR A 63 -9.86 10.98 6.67
N GLY A 64 -11.07 10.95 7.25
CA GLY A 64 -11.35 11.44 8.59
C GLY A 64 -10.53 10.71 9.65
N PHE A 65 -10.43 9.39 9.59
CA PHE A 65 -9.58 8.60 10.49
C PHE A 65 -8.11 8.99 10.36
N MET A 66 -7.60 9.19 9.15
CA MET A 66 -6.23 9.67 8.96
C MET A 66 -6.02 11.04 9.62
N MET A 67 -6.97 11.98 9.44
CA MET A 67 -6.91 13.31 10.05
C MET A 67 -6.99 13.26 11.59
N ALA A 68 -7.79 12.35 12.14
CA ALA A 68 -7.85 12.14 13.60
C ALA A 68 -6.52 11.60 14.15
N MET A 69 -5.93 10.61 13.48
CA MET A 69 -4.65 10.03 13.87
C MET A 69 -3.46 10.98 13.68
N MET A 70 -3.50 11.87 12.68
CA MET A 70 -2.47 12.91 12.51
C MET A 70 -2.40 13.86 13.70
N ARG A 71 -3.55 14.17 14.31
CA ARG A 71 -3.68 15.07 15.47
C ARG A 71 -3.52 14.36 16.80
N SER A 72 -3.61 13.04 16.82
CA SER A 72 -3.53 12.25 18.05
C SER A 72 -2.08 11.95 18.43
N THR A 73 -1.79 11.99 19.73
CA THR A 73 -0.52 11.55 20.30
C THR A 73 -0.56 10.09 20.74
N THR A 74 -1.76 9.51 20.85
CA THR A 74 -1.98 8.12 21.28
C THR A 74 -2.94 7.40 20.37
N LEU A 75 -2.82 6.07 20.28
CA LEU A 75 -3.75 5.21 19.56
C LEU A 75 -4.55 4.34 20.55
N PRO A 76 -5.82 4.06 20.24
CA PRO A 76 -6.65 4.59 19.17
C PRO A 76 -6.92 6.10 19.30
N ALA A 77 -7.00 6.80 18.18
CA ALA A 77 -7.34 8.23 18.17
C ALA A 77 -8.80 8.47 18.63
N LYS A 78 -9.12 9.71 18.95
CA LYS A 78 -10.52 10.09 19.29
C LYS A 78 -11.41 9.91 18.06
N ASP A 79 -12.62 9.36 18.29
CA ASP A 79 -13.63 9.20 17.25
C ASP A 79 -14.12 10.57 16.76
N LEU A 80 -14.38 10.68 15.45
CA LEU A 80 -14.85 11.92 14.84
C LEU A 80 -16.36 12.07 14.90
N TRP A 81 -17.08 10.97 15.02
CA TRP A 81 -18.53 10.94 14.98
C TRP A 81 -19.17 10.68 16.33
N TYR A 82 -18.42 10.08 17.26
CA TYR A 82 -18.91 9.79 18.60
C TYR A 82 -18.06 10.49 19.66
N ALA A 83 -18.58 11.59 20.21
CA ALA A 83 -17.87 12.41 21.19
C ALA A 83 -17.52 11.61 22.46
N GLY A 84 -16.27 11.72 22.90
CA GLY A 84 -15.77 11.04 24.09
C GLY A 84 -15.28 9.61 23.87
N ALA A 85 -15.55 9.00 22.71
CA ALA A 85 -15.06 7.67 22.35
C ALA A 85 -13.74 7.71 21.60
N LYS A 86 -13.14 6.53 21.46
CA LYS A 86 -12.00 6.28 20.58
C LYS A 86 -12.44 5.48 19.36
N ILE A 87 -11.73 5.62 18.24
CA ILE A 87 -11.99 4.86 17.03
C ILE A 87 -11.99 3.37 17.33
N ASN A 88 -13.14 2.72 17.17
CA ASN A 88 -13.33 1.28 17.30
C ASN A 88 -13.63 0.66 15.94
N TYR A 89 -12.63 0.66 15.07
CA TYR A 89 -12.71 0.18 13.69
C TYR A 89 -11.35 -0.37 13.26
N TYR A 90 -11.28 -1.08 12.15
CA TYR A 90 -9.99 -1.53 11.61
C TYR A 90 -9.30 -0.38 10.87
N TYR A 91 -8.45 0.32 11.56
CA TYR A 91 -7.73 1.49 11.05
C TYR A 91 -6.25 1.22 10.73
N GLY A 92 -5.82 -0.03 10.68
CA GLY A 92 -4.39 -0.38 10.47
C GLY A 92 -3.82 0.13 9.16
N GLY A 93 -4.59 0.09 8.07
CA GLY A 93 -4.19 0.63 6.76
C GLY A 93 -4.07 2.16 6.79
N GLN A 94 -5.04 2.83 7.37
CA GLN A 94 -5.04 4.29 7.55
C GLN A 94 -3.90 4.73 8.48
N TYR A 95 -3.60 3.96 9.52
CA TYR A 95 -2.45 4.23 10.39
C TYR A 95 -1.12 4.12 9.64
N PHE A 96 -0.96 3.11 8.79
CA PHE A 96 0.23 2.97 7.96
C PHE A 96 0.39 4.17 7.02
N ALA A 97 -0.70 4.63 6.41
CA ALA A 97 -0.69 5.83 5.58
C ALA A 97 -0.31 7.08 6.38
N VAL A 98 -0.83 7.24 7.60
CA VAL A 98 -0.46 8.33 8.53
C VAL A 98 1.01 8.27 8.92
N PHE A 99 1.54 7.09 9.19
CA PHE A 99 2.96 6.89 9.47
C PHE A 99 3.83 7.38 8.30
N LEU A 100 3.50 6.98 7.08
CA LEU A 100 4.20 7.44 5.87
C LEU A 100 4.06 8.96 5.68
N THR A 101 2.87 9.52 5.91
CA THR A 101 2.61 10.96 5.84
C THR A 101 3.53 11.73 6.79
N LYS A 102 3.66 11.28 8.03
CA LYS A 102 4.56 11.89 9.03
C LYS A 102 6.02 11.73 8.66
N LEU A 103 6.40 10.57 8.15
CA LEU A 103 7.79 10.28 7.76
C LEU A 103 8.25 11.13 6.58
N THR A 104 7.39 11.33 5.59
CA THR A 104 7.70 12.07 4.36
C THR A 104 7.36 13.56 4.44
N ASN A 105 6.70 13.99 5.52
CA ASN A 105 6.20 15.36 5.70
C ASN A 105 5.29 15.83 4.55
N THR A 106 4.50 14.91 3.99
CA THR A 106 3.54 15.19 2.92
C THR A 106 2.18 15.61 3.47
N GLN A 107 1.28 16.04 2.60
CA GLN A 107 -0.10 16.34 2.99
C GLN A 107 -0.94 15.05 3.02
N VAL A 108 -1.84 14.94 3.99
CA VAL A 108 -2.75 13.77 4.15
C VAL A 108 -3.54 13.49 2.87
N ALA A 109 -4.00 14.53 2.17
CA ALA A 109 -4.75 14.39 0.92
C ALA A 109 -3.93 13.69 -0.18
N GLN A 110 -2.65 14.01 -0.28
CA GLN A 110 -1.74 13.37 -1.24
C GLN A 110 -1.49 11.91 -0.87
N THR A 111 -1.14 11.65 0.39
CA THR A 111 -0.89 10.29 0.87
C THR A 111 -2.13 9.41 0.74
N TYR A 112 -3.31 9.93 1.07
CA TYR A 112 -4.56 9.20 0.90
C TYR A 112 -4.78 8.73 -0.54
N ASN A 113 -4.60 9.61 -1.51
CA ASN A 113 -4.76 9.28 -2.92
C ASN A 113 -3.67 8.29 -3.39
N LEU A 114 -2.41 8.50 -3.00
CA LEU A 114 -1.30 7.60 -3.35
C LEU A 114 -1.49 6.20 -2.76
N MET A 115 -1.98 6.09 -1.52
CA MET A 115 -2.24 4.78 -0.91
C MET A 115 -3.34 4.00 -1.64
N ARG A 116 -4.37 4.68 -2.14
CA ARG A 116 -5.42 4.05 -2.96
C ARG A 116 -4.85 3.48 -4.27
N THR A 117 -3.99 4.23 -4.93
CA THR A 117 -3.34 3.79 -6.16
C THR A 117 -2.30 2.70 -5.92
N LEU A 118 -1.61 2.75 -4.77
CA LEU A 118 -0.70 1.70 -4.32
C LEU A 118 -1.42 0.36 -4.16
N VAL A 119 -2.58 0.35 -3.49
CA VAL A 119 -3.42 -0.84 -3.33
C VAL A 119 -3.86 -1.39 -4.69
N ALA A 120 -4.27 -0.53 -5.62
CA ALA A 120 -4.61 -0.96 -6.98
C ALA A 120 -3.42 -1.63 -7.69
N GLY A 121 -2.22 -1.06 -7.59
CA GLY A 121 -0.99 -1.68 -8.11
C GLY A 121 -0.77 -3.10 -7.55
N PHE A 122 -0.93 -3.28 -6.24
CA PHE A 122 -0.80 -4.60 -5.61
C PHE A 122 -1.90 -5.59 -5.98
N CYS A 123 -3.13 -5.13 -6.22
CA CYS A 123 -4.23 -5.99 -6.67
C CYS A 123 -3.92 -6.71 -7.98
N PHE A 124 -3.07 -6.16 -8.83
CA PHE A 124 -2.67 -6.78 -10.09
C PHE A 124 -1.33 -7.50 -10.00
N SER A 125 -0.32 -6.90 -9.36
CA SER A 125 1.01 -7.48 -9.31
C SER A 125 1.10 -8.72 -8.41
N VAL A 126 0.37 -8.76 -7.29
CA VAL A 126 0.42 -9.91 -6.38
C VAL A 126 -0.19 -11.17 -7.00
N PRO A 127 -1.40 -11.15 -7.61
CA PRO A 127 -1.92 -12.32 -8.32
C PRO A 127 -1.03 -12.74 -9.50
N PHE A 128 -0.49 -11.79 -10.26
CA PHE A 128 0.45 -12.08 -11.33
C PHE A 128 1.66 -12.86 -10.83
N ALA A 129 2.30 -12.39 -9.75
CA ALA A 129 3.44 -13.05 -9.15
C ALA A 129 3.13 -14.44 -8.55
N LEU A 130 1.85 -14.70 -8.17
CA LEU A 130 1.42 -15.98 -7.61
C LEU A 130 1.13 -17.05 -8.68
N VAL A 131 0.61 -16.63 -9.84
CA VAL A 131 0.20 -17.55 -10.93
C VAL A 131 1.38 -17.92 -11.83
N ARG A 132 2.39 -17.08 -11.93
CA ARG A 132 3.63 -17.31 -12.67
C ARG A 132 4.52 -18.36 -11.98
#